data_626bab7e4782bb6d80bcad1c7e03d591
#
_entry.id   626bab7e4782bb6d80bcad1c7e03d591
#
_cell.length_a   1.000
_cell.length_b   1.000
_cell.length_c   1.000
_cell.angle_alpha   90.00
_cell.angle_beta   90.00
_cell.angle_gamma   90.00
#
_symmetry.space_group_name_H-M   'P 1'
#
loop_
_entity.id
_entity.type
_entity.pdbx_description
1 polymer ?
#
loop_
_entity_poly.entity_id
_entity_poly.type
_entity_poly.pdbx_seq_one_letter_code
_entity_poly.pdbx_strand_id
1 'polypeptide(L)'
;YFYVPKLESALEARWYRDLFDAATDLLDLPKESIKAIALVESLPLVYQMEEVLYELGPYAAGLNAARWDLKASIFEFIMADPNSVWPDRFGVAVPTTQFLANIFRRLVAICLKHNAVAIGGMATPLPSRDPEVNESSTNVLTNLPFRS
;
A
#
# COMPACT_ATOMS: atom_id res chain seq x y z
N TYR A 1 1.01 1.98 -16.51
CA TYR A 1 0.95 1.50 -15.12
C TYR A 1 0.54 2.64 -14.22
N PHE A 2 -0.43 2.39 -13.33
CA PHE A 2 -0.93 3.39 -12.40
C PHE A 2 -0.82 2.88 -10.98
N TYR A 3 -0.55 3.78 -10.04
CA TYR A 3 -0.86 3.59 -8.64
C TYR A 3 -2.25 4.18 -8.36
N VAL A 4 -3.11 3.39 -7.70
CA VAL A 4 -4.45 3.83 -7.31
C VAL A 4 -4.43 4.13 -5.82
N PRO A 5 -4.44 5.42 -5.44
CA PRO A 5 -4.33 5.83 -4.04
C PRO A 5 -5.68 5.91 -3.34
N LYS A 6 -5.65 5.94 -2.02
CA LYS A 6 -6.74 6.33 -1.13
C LYS A 6 -8.04 5.54 -1.29
N LEU A 7 -7.96 4.30 -1.77
CA LEU A 7 -9.12 3.43 -1.77
C LEU A 7 -9.53 3.10 -0.32
N GLU A 8 -10.82 3.14 -0.06
CA GLU A 8 -11.42 2.72 1.21
C GLU A 8 -12.37 1.53 1.05
N SER A 9 -12.73 1.21 -0.19
CA SER A 9 -13.63 0.09 -0.49
C SER A 9 -13.31 -0.59 -1.82
N ALA A 10 -13.77 -1.83 -1.96
CA ALA A 10 -13.71 -2.55 -3.22
C ALA A 10 -14.61 -1.95 -4.31
N LEU A 11 -15.68 -1.24 -3.92
CA LEU A 11 -16.55 -0.54 -4.87
C LEU A 11 -15.81 0.60 -5.61
N GLU A 12 -14.91 1.28 -4.93
CA GLU A 12 -14.06 2.28 -5.58
C GLU A 12 -13.09 1.64 -6.59
N ALA A 13 -12.59 0.45 -6.29
CA ALA A 13 -11.79 -0.30 -7.25
C ALA A 13 -12.59 -0.70 -8.50
N ARG A 14 -13.86 -1.07 -8.34
CA ARG A 14 -14.79 -1.29 -9.46
C ARG A 14 -14.96 -0.03 -10.31
N TRP A 15 -15.12 1.12 -9.67
CA TRP A 15 -15.22 2.39 -10.39
C TRP A 15 -13.96 2.67 -11.23
N TYR A 16 -12.77 2.38 -10.70
CA TYR A 16 -11.53 2.50 -11.47
C TYR A 16 -11.49 1.52 -12.64
N ARG A 17 -11.98 0.29 -12.48
CA ARG A 17 -12.10 -0.66 -13.59
C ARG A 17 -12.99 -0.08 -14.71
N ASP A 18 -14.15 0.41 -14.34
CA ASP A 18 -15.11 0.98 -15.33
C ASP A 18 -14.50 2.22 -16.03
N LEU A 19 -13.72 3.04 -15.30
CA LEU A 19 -12.96 4.14 -15.89
C LEU A 19 -11.87 3.65 -16.87
N PHE A 20 -11.14 2.59 -16.52
CA PHE A 20 -10.12 2.02 -17.41
C PHE A 20 -10.72 1.37 -18.65
N ASP A 21 -11.88 0.71 -18.53
CA ASP A 21 -12.64 0.20 -19.66
C ASP A 21 -13.04 1.35 -20.62
N ALA A 22 -13.62 2.41 -20.08
CA ALA A 22 -14.01 3.58 -20.88
C ALA A 22 -12.79 4.28 -21.52
N ALA A 23 -11.68 4.37 -20.81
CA ALA A 23 -10.45 4.99 -21.33
C ALA A 23 -9.82 4.14 -22.45
N THR A 24 -9.79 2.82 -22.31
CA THR A 24 -9.29 1.91 -23.34
C THR A 24 -10.12 1.99 -24.61
N ASP A 25 -11.44 2.04 -24.47
CA ASP A 25 -12.35 2.16 -25.62
C ASP A 25 -12.21 3.54 -26.30
N LEU A 26 -12.17 4.63 -25.53
CA LEU A 26 -12.08 6.00 -26.06
C LEU A 26 -10.75 6.26 -26.81
N LEU A 27 -9.65 5.68 -26.30
CA LEU A 27 -8.30 5.89 -26.82
C LEU A 27 -7.84 4.81 -27.80
N ASP A 28 -8.72 3.86 -28.14
CA ASP A 28 -8.42 2.70 -28.99
C ASP A 28 -7.15 1.96 -28.53
N LEU A 29 -7.04 1.75 -27.23
CA LEU A 29 -5.92 1.01 -26.63
C LEU A 29 -6.20 -0.49 -26.63
N PRO A 30 -5.16 -1.33 -26.71
CA PRO A 30 -5.33 -2.75 -26.50
C PRO A 30 -5.96 -3.03 -25.14
N LYS A 31 -6.94 -3.94 -25.10
CA LYS A 31 -7.54 -4.36 -23.84
C LYS A 31 -6.47 -4.83 -22.86
N GLU A 32 -6.63 -4.51 -21.60
CA GLU A 32 -5.70 -4.85 -20.52
C GLU A 32 -4.30 -4.21 -20.65
N SER A 33 -4.10 -3.23 -21.55
CA SER A 33 -2.84 -2.49 -21.64
C SER A 33 -2.59 -1.60 -20.41
N ILE A 34 -3.64 -1.18 -19.73
CA ILE A 34 -3.57 -0.48 -18.45
C ILE A 34 -3.36 -1.51 -17.34
N LYS A 35 -2.43 -1.25 -16.43
CA LYS A 35 -2.22 -2.03 -15.22
C LYS A 35 -2.16 -1.11 -14.02
N ALA A 36 -2.80 -1.53 -12.93
CA ALA A 36 -2.98 -0.75 -11.72
C ALA A 36 -2.50 -1.50 -10.48
N ILE A 37 -1.85 -0.78 -9.59
CA ILE A 37 -1.42 -1.25 -8.28
C ILE A 37 -2.20 -0.45 -7.25
N ALA A 38 -3.02 -1.12 -6.43
CA ALA A 38 -3.74 -0.45 -5.36
C ALA A 38 -2.83 -0.21 -4.16
N LEU A 39 -2.86 1.01 -3.62
CA LEU A 39 -2.13 1.37 -2.42
C LEU A 39 -2.94 0.95 -1.18
N VAL A 40 -2.39 0.02 -0.40
CA VAL A 40 -2.97 -0.36 0.90
C VAL A 40 -2.51 0.67 1.93
N GLU A 41 -3.27 1.75 2.01
CA GLU A 41 -2.93 2.94 2.78
C GLU A 41 -4.08 3.50 3.64
N SER A 42 -5.23 2.86 3.60
CA SER A 42 -6.36 3.14 4.47
C SER A 42 -6.72 1.94 5.33
N LEU A 43 -7.18 2.17 6.55
CA LEU A 43 -7.58 1.08 7.43
C LEU A 43 -8.78 0.28 6.89
N PRO A 44 -9.82 0.87 6.31
CA PRO A 44 -10.90 0.12 5.69
C PRO A 44 -10.43 -0.83 4.59
N LEU A 45 -9.48 -0.41 3.76
CA LEU A 45 -8.98 -1.23 2.66
C LEU A 45 -8.22 -2.47 3.13
N VAL A 46 -7.59 -2.43 4.30
CA VAL A 46 -6.91 -3.61 4.89
C VAL A 46 -7.83 -4.81 4.96
N TYR A 47 -9.12 -4.59 5.18
CA TYR A 47 -10.13 -5.66 5.27
C TYR A 47 -10.64 -6.14 3.92
N GLN A 48 -10.45 -5.36 2.85
CA GLN A 48 -10.99 -5.61 1.51
C GLN A 48 -9.90 -5.79 0.44
N MET A 49 -8.68 -6.13 0.82
CA MET A 49 -7.55 -6.27 -0.12
C MET A 49 -7.81 -7.28 -1.23
N GLU A 50 -8.48 -8.40 -0.90
CA GLU A 50 -8.77 -9.46 -1.87
C GLU A 50 -9.87 -9.02 -2.83
N GLU A 51 -10.92 -8.39 -2.29
CA GLU A 51 -12.03 -7.85 -3.06
C GLU A 51 -11.58 -6.75 -4.01
N VAL A 52 -10.60 -5.92 -3.62
CA VAL A 52 -10.00 -4.90 -4.48
C VAL A 52 -9.32 -5.52 -5.70
N LEU A 53 -8.54 -6.58 -5.52
CA LEU A 53 -7.93 -7.29 -6.66
C LEU A 53 -9.00 -7.88 -7.58
N TYR A 54 -10.06 -8.45 -7.01
CA TYR A 54 -11.18 -8.99 -7.76
C TYR A 54 -11.91 -7.90 -8.57
N GLU A 55 -12.21 -6.76 -7.96
CA GLU A 55 -12.94 -5.67 -8.59
C GLU A 55 -12.11 -4.93 -9.66
N LEU A 56 -10.81 -4.79 -9.48
CA LEU A 56 -9.93 -4.28 -10.54
C LEU A 56 -9.84 -5.24 -11.74
N GLY A 57 -10.09 -6.52 -11.51
CA GLY A 57 -10.14 -7.54 -12.56
C GLY A 57 -8.86 -7.59 -13.39
N PRO A 58 -8.96 -7.52 -14.74
CA PRO A 58 -7.82 -7.66 -15.65
C PRO A 58 -6.79 -6.52 -15.52
N TYR A 59 -7.16 -5.41 -14.89
CA TYR A 59 -6.27 -4.28 -14.65
C TYR A 59 -5.42 -4.44 -13.38
N ALA A 60 -5.77 -5.38 -12.49
CA ALA A 60 -5.04 -5.61 -11.25
C ALA A 60 -3.62 -6.11 -11.53
N ALA A 61 -2.60 -5.33 -11.18
CA ALA A 61 -1.21 -5.77 -11.19
C ALA A 61 -0.76 -6.23 -9.79
N GLY A 62 -1.27 -5.61 -8.73
CA GLY A 62 -0.88 -5.96 -7.37
C GLY A 62 -1.32 -4.97 -6.31
N LEU A 63 -0.75 -5.16 -5.12
CA LEU A 63 -0.96 -4.31 -3.96
C LEU A 63 0.37 -3.74 -3.47
N ASN A 64 0.34 -2.50 -2.99
CA ASN A 64 1.50 -1.84 -2.39
C ASN A 64 1.26 -1.59 -0.90
N ALA A 65 2.25 -1.90 -0.08
CA ALA A 65 2.24 -1.65 1.36
C ALA A 65 2.59 -0.18 1.67
N ALA A 66 1.64 0.72 1.55
CA ALA A 66 1.81 2.16 1.70
C ALA A 66 1.79 2.58 3.18
N ARG A 67 2.91 2.41 3.86
CA ARG A 67 3.05 2.47 5.32
C ARG A 67 2.71 3.82 5.95
N TRP A 68 3.01 4.91 5.29
CA TRP A 68 2.87 6.25 5.86
C TRP A 68 1.41 6.64 6.06
N ASP A 69 0.65 6.56 5.00
CA ASP A 69 -0.77 6.89 5.01
C ASP A 69 -1.58 5.85 5.79
N LEU A 70 -1.19 4.57 5.74
CA LEU A 70 -1.84 3.54 6.56
C LEU A 70 -1.73 3.88 8.06
N LYS A 71 -0.55 4.30 8.54
CA LYS A 71 -0.41 4.74 9.92
C LYS A 71 -1.30 5.95 10.22
N ALA A 72 -1.33 6.94 9.33
CA ALA A 72 -2.17 8.11 9.48
C ALA A 72 -3.66 7.75 9.53
N SER A 73 -4.10 6.86 8.64
CA SER A 73 -5.48 6.36 8.64
C SER A 73 -5.84 5.63 9.94
N ILE A 74 -4.94 4.80 10.47
CA ILE A 74 -5.18 4.13 11.75
C ILE A 74 -5.32 5.15 12.87
N PHE A 75 -4.47 6.18 12.94
CA PHE A 75 -4.59 7.25 13.91
C PHE A 75 -5.94 7.95 13.81
N GLU A 76 -6.40 8.24 12.61
CA GLU A 76 -7.70 8.88 12.37
C GLU A 76 -8.84 8.08 12.99
N PHE A 77 -8.83 6.77 12.89
CA PHE A 77 -9.85 5.90 13.47
C PHE A 77 -9.82 5.80 15.00
N ILE A 78 -8.64 5.90 15.61
CA ILE A 78 -8.47 5.73 17.06
C ILE A 78 -8.42 7.05 17.84
N MET A 79 -8.17 8.19 17.19
CA MET A 79 -7.92 9.48 17.87
C MET A 79 -9.12 9.98 18.68
N ALA A 80 -10.32 9.49 18.41
CA ALA A 80 -11.52 9.88 19.16
C ALA A 80 -11.59 9.20 20.55
N ASP A 81 -10.84 8.14 20.79
CA ASP A 81 -10.80 7.45 22.07
C ASP A 81 -9.61 7.94 22.92
N PRO A 82 -9.86 8.63 24.03
CA PRO A 82 -8.80 9.17 24.90
C PRO A 82 -7.94 8.08 25.57
N ASN A 83 -8.40 6.82 25.57
CA ASN A 83 -7.65 5.70 26.12
C ASN A 83 -6.77 5.01 25.06
N SER A 84 -6.95 5.33 23.79
CA SER A 84 -6.20 4.76 22.67
C SER A 84 -5.07 5.70 22.24
N VAL A 85 -4.18 6.02 23.14
CA VAL A 85 -3.04 6.90 22.87
C VAL A 85 -1.91 6.08 22.24
N TRP A 86 -1.57 6.40 21.01
CA TRP A 86 -0.40 5.84 20.34
C TRP A 86 0.84 6.68 20.59
N PRO A 87 2.04 6.07 20.60
CA PRO A 87 3.28 6.83 20.58
C PRO A 87 3.41 7.60 19.25
N ASP A 88 4.40 8.48 19.19
CA ASP A 88 4.74 9.17 17.94
C ASP A 88 4.83 8.16 16.78
N ARG A 89 4.13 8.46 15.69
CA ARG A 89 4.08 7.60 14.50
C ARG A 89 5.45 7.25 13.91
N PHE A 90 6.45 8.08 14.12
CA PHE A 90 7.84 7.81 13.72
C PHE A 90 8.47 6.70 14.56
N GLY A 91 8.07 6.56 15.82
CA GLY A 91 8.48 5.47 16.70
C GLY A 91 7.78 4.14 16.42
N VAL A 92 6.68 4.14 15.66
CA VAL A 92 5.93 2.93 15.31
C VAL A 92 6.54 2.30 14.05
N ALA A 93 7.50 1.40 14.26
CA ALA A 93 8.16 0.70 13.15
C ALA A 93 7.38 -0.55 12.73
N VAL A 94 7.23 -0.74 11.42
CA VAL A 94 6.51 -1.89 10.85
C VAL A 94 7.07 -3.24 11.31
N PRO A 95 8.40 -3.47 11.35
CA PRO A 95 8.94 -4.77 11.74
C PRO A 95 8.68 -5.13 13.20
N THR A 96 8.56 -4.13 14.08
CA THR A 96 8.40 -4.33 15.54
C THR A 96 6.95 -4.22 16.00
N THR A 97 6.06 -3.76 15.13
CA THR A 97 4.64 -3.60 15.45
C THR A 97 3.86 -4.79 14.90
N GLN A 98 3.46 -5.70 15.78
CA GLN A 98 2.87 -7.00 15.41
C GLN A 98 1.69 -6.87 14.44
N PHE A 99 0.78 -5.94 14.68
CA PHE A 99 -0.41 -5.81 13.83
C PHE A 99 -0.07 -5.26 12.44
N LEU A 100 0.87 -4.30 12.31
CA LEU A 100 1.33 -3.83 10.99
C LEU A 100 2.05 -4.94 10.23
N ALA A 101 2.90 -5.71 10.92
CA ALA A 101 3.54 -6.87 10.32
C ALA A 101 2.52 -7.91 9.82
N ASN A 102 1.44 -8.12 10.57
CA ASN A 102 0.35 -9.04 10.16
C ASN A 102 -0.40 -8.53 8.93
N ILE A 103 -0.67 -7.22 8.85
CA ILE A 103 -1.30 -6.61 7.66
C ILE A 103 -0.45 -6.90 6.42
N PHE A 104 0.86 -6.69 6.50
CA PHE A 104 1.73 -6.89 5.35
C PHE A 104 1.94 -8.37 5.00
N ARG A 105 1.99 -9.27 5.99
CA ARG A 105 1.97 -10.72 5.71
C ARG A 105 0.69 -11.13 4.99
N ARG A 106 -0.47 -10.60 5.43
CA ARG A 106 -1.75 -10.83 4.76
C ARG A 106 -1.75 -10.30 3.34
N LEU A 107 -1.21 -9.09 3.10
CA LEU A 107 -1.06 -8.52 1.75
C LEU A 107 -0.26 -9.45 0.84
N VAL A 108 0.89 -9.93 1.31
CA VAL A 108 1.72 -10.87 0.55
C VAL A 108 0.96 -12.17 0.26
N ALA A 109 0.29 -12.75 1.26
CA ALA A 109 -0.48 -13.98 1.10
C ALA A 109 -1.61 -13.83 0.07
N ILE A 110 -2.33 -12.71 0.09
CA ILE A 110 -3.40 -12.39 -0.88
C ILE A 110 -2.81 -12.24 -2.29
N CYS A 111 -1.72 -11.49 -2.44
CA CYS A 111 -1.07 -11.33 -3.74
C CYS A 111 -0.61 -12.68 -4.31
N LEU A 112 0.03 -13.53 -3.50
CA LEU A 112 0.45 -14.87 -3.93
C LEU A 112 -0.74 -15.73 -4.34
N LYS A 113 -1.83 -15.70 -3.58
CA LYS A 113 -3.06 -16.46 -3.88
C LYS A 113 -3.65 -16.09 -5.25
N HIS A 114 -3.57 -14.81 -5.62
CA HIS A 114 -4.19 -14.26 -6.84
C HIS A 114 -3.18 -14.02 -7.98
N ASN A 115 -1.96 -14.53 -7.87
CA ASN A 115 -0.90 -14.30 -8.86
C ASN A 115 -0.67 -12.79 -9.15
N ALA A 116 -0.80 -11.98 -8.12
CA ALA A 116 -0.59 -10.54 -8.15
C ALA A 116 0.77 -10.18 -7.51
N VAL A 117 1.28 -8.99 -7.80
CA VAL A 117 2.56 -8.53 -7.26
C VAL A 117 2.37 -7.88 -5.90
N ALA A 118 3.12 -8.34 -4.91
CA ALA A 118 3.23 -7.67 -3.62
C ALA A 118 4.41 -6.68 -3.64
N ILE A 119 4.13 -5.39 -3.47
CA ILE A 119 5.14 -4.34 -3.53
C ILE A 119 5.34 -3.76 -2.13
N GLY A 120 6.59 -3.72 -1.66
CA GLY A 120 6.96 -3.03 -0.43
C GLY A 120 6.77 -1.52 -0.54
N GLY A 121 6.50 -0.88 0.59
CA GLY A 121 6.42 0.58 0.66
C GLY A 121 7.78 1.23 0.42
N MET A 122 7.75 2.52 0.13
CA MET A 122 8.96 3.32 -0.02
C MET A 122 9.75 3.39 1.30
N ALA A 123 11.06 3.56 1.18
CA ALA A 123 11.91 3.84 2.33
C ALA A 123 11.51 5.16 3.00
N THR A 124 11.62 5.18 4.34
CA THR A 124 11.30 6.37 5.12
C THR A 124 12.40 7.45 5.12
N PRO A 125 13.70 7.11 4.96
CA PRO A 125 14.75 8.12 4.91
C PRO A 125 14.60 9.02 3.70
N LEU A 126 14.64 10.32 3.94
CA LEU A 126 14.67 11.33 2.88
C LEU A 126 16.13 11.67 2.57
N PRO A 127 16.49 11.84 1.29
CA PRO A 127 17.80 12.33 0.90
C PRO A 127 18.08 13.69 1.57
N SER A 128 19.25 13.84 2.14
CA SER A 128 19.72 15.07 2.74
C SER A 128 20.90 15.62 1.92
N ARG A 129 21.18 16.92 2.06
CA ARG A 129 22.43 17.51 1.55
C ARG A 129 23.65 17.14 2.41
N ASP A 130 23.40 16.63 3.61
CA ASP A 130 24.43 16.15 4.51
C ASP A 130 24.78 14.68 4.20
N PRO A 131 26.04 14.40 3.81
CA PRO A 131 26.47 13.03 3.48
C PRO A 131 26.37 12.06 4.66
N GLU A 132 26.60 12.49 5.88
CA GLU A 132 26.53 11.62 7.09
C GLU A 132 25.11 11.16 7.35
N VAL A 133 24.11 12.04 7.12
CA VAL A 133 22.69 11.68 7.23
C VAL A 133 22.31 10.66 6.18
N ASN A 134 22.79 10.80 4.94
CA ASN A 134 22.51 9.86 3.87
C ASN A 134 23.15 8.49 4.13
N GLU A 135 24.37 8.44 4.65
CA GLU A 135 25.05 7.20 4.98
C GLU A 135 24.35 6.46 6.13
N SER A 136 23.97 7.16 7.19
CA SER A 136 23.19 6.62 8.29
C SER A 136 21.84 6.04 7.79
N SER A 137 21.16 6.78 6.94
CA SER A 137 19.88 6.34 6.35
C SER A 137 20.02 5.12 5.47
N THR A 138 21.11 5.03 4.70
CA THR A 138 21.41 3.87 3.85
C THR A 138 21.70 2.64 4.70
N ASN A 139 22.42 2.78 5.78
CA ASN A 139 22.71 1.68 6.71
C ASN A 139 21.44 1.12 7.36
N VAL A 140 20.47 1.96 7.69
CA VAL A 140 19.13 1.50 8.15
C VAL A 140 18.42 0.66 7.09
N LEU A 141 18.49 1.07 5.81
CA LEU A 141 17.85 0.35 4.71
C LEU A 141 18.52 -1.00 4.41
N THR A 142 19.85 -1.08 4.53
CA THR A 142 20.61 -2.30 4.26
C THR A 142 20.44 -3.36 5.34
N ASN A 143 20.07 -2.96 6.56
CA ASN A 143 19.87 -3.85 7.69
C ASN A 143 18.41 -4.23 7.95
N LEU A 144 17.49 -3.87 7.04
CA LEU A 144 16.11 -4.32 7.15
C LEU A 144 16.01 -5.85 6.90
N PRO A 145 15.27 -6.60 7.74
CA PRO A 145 15.21 -8.07 7.67
C PRO A 145 14.43 -8.65 6.46
N PHE A 146 14.14 -7.84 5.46
CA PHE A 146 13.43 -8.25 4.25
C PHE A 146 14.36 -8.37 3.03
N ARG A 147 15.57 -8.94 3.25
CA ARG A 147 16.35 -9.45 2.12
C ARG A 147 16.02 -10.94 1.91
N SER A 148 15.48 -11.23 0.76
CA SER A 148 15.08 -12.51 0.17
C SER A 148 13.69 -12.98 0.47
#